data_5a07dcb2d015b4c0bf1319e54c10b5e0
#
_entry.id   5a07dcb2d015b4c0bf1319e54c10b5e0
#
_cell.length_a   1.000
_cell.length_b   1.000
_cell.length_c   1.000
_cell.angle_alpha   90.00
_cell.angle_beta   90.00
_cell.angle_gamma   90.00
#
_symmetry.space_group_name_H-M   'P 1'
#
loop_
_entity.id
_entity.type
_entity.pdbx_description
1 polymer ?
#
loop_
_entity_poly.entity_id
_entity_poly.type
_entity_poly.pdbx_seq_one_letter_code
_entity_poly.pdbx_strand_id
1 'polypeptide(L)'
;MKLFKSLFGKPSSGATPKEESSATSVESTSPQAERDADVLKFDALRASKIGEYPFAIKAFGKALELRPEFETRYYLAETLMRIGATRQALKHLDLLVEEEPNHLTTRIYRAKAEYEEGQYDKAIEDLKTALSLTDEEKDLALLHRLLAANYIAQKEWQSAVDEATKAIDLHDEEPTSSLYKTKALVALEQWDKATEFLREAFRAFPEEERFHLYEADIALARGDYPAAQTAYRTALDKDPFNEDACCGLGHIEELSGNLSQAIQLLQGYVEDGIVGKNILTYLIQLLNKSGRGEETTPYKSQLQEMDESEAQSKADFEYIHDTSVYGDIFGHL
;
A
#
# COMPACT_ATOMS: atom_id res chain seq x y z
N MET A 1 -10.62 5.12 -32.20
CA MET A 1 -10.31 6.39 -32.82
C MET A 1 -11.60 7.02 -33.36
N LYS A 2 -12.44 7.58 -32.44
CA LYS A 2 -13.66 8.41 -32.74
C LYS A 2 -14.41 8.60 -31.42
N LEU A 3 -13.96 9.51 -30.53
CA LEU A 3 -14.75 9.97 -29.36
C LEU A 3 -14.08 11.20 -28.70
N PHE A 4 -13.56 12.15 -29.51
CA PHE A 4 -12.94 13.38 -29.00
C PHE A 4 -13.42 14.63 -29.76
N LYS A 5 -14.75 14.73 -30.05
CA LYS A 5 -15.28 15.87 -30.78
C LYS A 5 -16.68 16.32 -30.34
N SER A 6 -16.88 16.62 -29.04
CA SER A 6 -18.16 17.25 -28.66
C SER A 6 -18.14 18.09 -27.38
N LEU A 7 -17.09 18.82 -27.05
CA LEU A 7 -17.09 19.67 -25.83
C LEU A 7 -16.50 21.08 -26.05
N PHE A 8 -16.72 21.72 -27.22
CA PHE A 8 -16.44 23.14 -27.34
C PHE A 8 -17.59 23.88 -28.03
N GLY A 9 -18.51 24.44 -27.22
CA GLY A 9 -19.51 25.41 -27.64
C GLY A 9 -18.86 26.79 -27.78
N LYS A 10 -19.22 27.52 -28.86
CA LYS A 10 -18.75 28.88 -29.17
C LYS A 10 -19.33 29.93 -28.19
N PRO A 11 -18.59 30.99 -27.84
CA PRO A 11 -19.12 32.12 -27.09
C PRO A 11 -19.82 33.16 -27.96
N SER A 12 -20.90 33.72 -27.45
CA SER A 12 -21.60 34.88 -27.98
C SER A 12 -21.02 36.18 -27.40
N SER A 13 -20.93 37.20 -28.27
CA SER A 13 -20.44 38.54 -28.03
C SER A 13 -21.35 39.43 -27.16
N GLY A 14 -20.76 40.26 -26.27
CA GLY A 14 -21.49 41.34 -25.61
C GLY A 14 -20.57 42.19 -24.67
N ALA A 15 -20.17 43.35 -25.18
CA ALA A 15 -19.81 44.63 -24.57
C ALA A 15 -19.23 44.75 -23.15
N THR A 16 -18.08 45.46 -23.11
CA THR A 16 -17.29 46.03 -21.97
C THR A 16 -18.05 46.96 -21.00
N PRO A 17 -17.54 47.15 -19.77
CA PRO A 17 -16.58 48.21 -19.51
C PRO A 17 -15.38 47.83 -18.61
N LYS A 18 -14.35 48.65 -18.70
CA LYS A 18 -13.04 48.60 -18.07
C LYS A 18 -13.12 48.65 -16.54
N GLU A 19 -12.41 47.74 -15.87
CA GLU A 19 -11.77 47.96 -14.58
C GLU A 19 -10.38 47.31 -14.61
N GLU A 20 -9.38 48.11 -14.30
CA GLU A 20 -7.99 47.69 -14.13
C GLU A 20 -7.88 46.82 -12.88
N SER A 21 -7.56 45.54 -13.04
CA SER A 21 -7.01 44.73 -11.97
C SER A 21 -5.74 44.05 -12.47
N SER A 22 -4.70 44.20 -11.69
CA SER A 22 -3.36 43.65 -11.89
C SER A 22 -3.41 42.15 -12.23
N ALA A 23 -3.34 41.82 -13.50
CA ALA A 23 -3.10 40.49 -13.97
C ALA A 23 -1.61 40.20 -13.78
N THR A 24 -1.29 39.27 -12.89
CA THR A 24 -0.02 38.54 -12.91
C THR A 24 0.11 37.93 -14.30
N SER A 25 1.04 38.45 -15.10
CA SER A 25 1.38 37.94 -16.41
C SER A 25 1.89 36.51 -16.27
N VAL A 26 1.09 35.53 -16.71
CA VAL A 26 1.58 34.19 -17.03
C VAL A 26 2.54 34.41 -18.22
N GLU A 27 3.86 34.35 -17.97
CA GLU A 27 4.87 34.36 -19.02
C GLU A 27 4.55 33.19 -19.97
N SER A 28 4.22 33.49 -21.22
CA SER A 28 4.01 32.49 -22.26
C SER A 28 5.33 31.75 -22.47
N THR A 29 5.36 30.46 -22.14
CA THR A 29 6.50 29.58 -22.39
C THR A 29 6.87 29.65 -23.88
N SER A 30 8.17 29.71 -24.17
CA SER A 30 8.62 29.76 -25.56
C SER A 30 8.25 28.46 -26.28
N PRO A 31 7.95 28.48 -27.61
CA PRO A 31 7.65 27.25 -28.37
C PRO A 31 8.76 26.19 -28.28
N GLN A 32 9.99 26.60 -27.98
CA GLN A 32 11.10 25.67 -27.75
C GLN A 32 10.97 25.00 -26.38
N ALA A 33 10.67 25.73 -25.31
CA ALA A 33 10.47 25.19 -23.98
C ALA A 33 9.30 24.18 -23.93
N GLU A 34 8.23 24.43 -24.69
CA GLU A 34 7.11 23.48 -24.83
C GLU A 34 7.56 22.15 -25.46
N ARG A 35 8.35 22.22 -26.54
CA ARG A 35 8.89 21.01 -27.20
C ARG A 35 9.85 20.25 -26.27
N ASP A 36 10.71 20.96 -25.58
CA ASP A 36 11.70 20.37 -24.67
C ASP A 36 10.98 19.70 -23.48
N ALA A 37 9.90 20.30 -22.95
CA ALA A 37 9.06 19.71 -21.93
C ALA A 37 8.39 18.41 -22.43
N ASP A 38 7.86 18.39 -23.65
CA ASP A 38 7.26 17.18 -24.25
C ASP A 38 8.31 16.07 -24.41
N VAL A 39 9.49 16.37 -24.93
CA VAL A 39 10.59 15.40 -25.07
C VAL A 39 10.95 14.80 -23.73
N LEU A 40 11.15 15.63 -22.70
CA LEU A 40 11.49 15.19 -21.36
C LEU A 40 10.37 14.32 -20.74
N LYS A 41 9.10 14.69 -20.91
CA LYS A 41 7.94 13.88 -20.47
C LYS A 41 7.95 12.50 -21.11
N PHE A 42 8.13 12.41 -22.43
CA PHE A 42 8.12 11.10 -23.10
C PHE A 42 9.33 10.24 -22.76
N ASP A 43 10.51 10.83 -22.59
CA ASP A 43 11.70 10.11 -22.12
C ASP A 43 11.52 9.60 -20.68
N ALA A 44 10.93 10.42 -19.81
CA ALA A 44 10.61 10.03 -18.44
C ALA A 44 9.59 8.87 -18.40
N LEU A 45 8.53 8.92 -19.21
CA LEU A 45 7.55 7.83 -19.32
C LEU A 45 8.20 6.52 -19.78
N ARG A 46 9.12 6.60 -20.75
CA ARG A 46 9.86 5.43 -21.23
C ARG A 46 10.75 4.87 -20.14
N ALA A 47 11.50 5.73 -19.44
CA ALA A 47 12.38 5.35 -18.36
C ALA A 47 11.59 4.71 -17.19
N SER A 48 10.45 5.29 -16.79
CA SER A 48 9.59 4.73 -15.75
C SER A 48 9.08 3.32 -16.11
N LYS A 49 8.75 3.08 -17.38
CA LYS A 49 8.29 1.75 -17.85
C LYS A 49 9.37 0.66 -17.77
N ILE A 50 10.64 1.02 -17.92
CA ILE A 50 11.77 0.07 -17.87
C ILE A 50 12.44 0.03 -16.50
N GLY A 51 11.89 0.74 -15.49
CA GLY A 51 12.41 0.73 -14.12
C GLY A 51 13.55 1.72 -13.85
N GLU A 52 13.90 2.59 -14.81
CA GLU A 52 14.91 3.65 -14.65
C GLU A 52 14.30 4.85 -13.91
N TYR A 53 13.80 4.60 -12.70
CA TYR A 53 13.04 5.59 -11.92
C TYR A 53 13.83 6.86 -11.59
N PRO A 54 15.12 6.82 -11.20
CA PRO A 54 15.88 8.03 -10.91
C PRO A 54 15.94 9.00 -12.11
N PHE A 55 16.15 8.46 -13.30
CA PHE A 55 16.12 9.25 -14.53
C PHE A 55 14.71 9.78 -14.81
N ALA A 56 13.68 8.95 -14.68
CA ALA A 56 12.29 9.33 -14.92
C ALA A 56 11.87 10.51 -14.04
N ILE A 57 12.13 10.44 -12.73
CA ILE A 57 11.80 11.50 -11.76
C ILE A 57 12.47 12.81 -12.13
N LYS A 58 13.77 12.77 -12.46
CA LYS A 58 14.52 13.96 -12.86
C LYS A 58 13.98 14.58 -14.15
N ALA A 59 13.68 13.75 -15.14
CA ALA A 59 13.16 14.21 -16.43
C ALA A 59 11.75 14.80 -16.29
N PHE A 60 10.87 14.17 -15.49
CA PHE A 60 9.55 14.75 -15.15
C PHE A 60 9.71 16.10 -14.40
N GLY A 61 10.63 16.18 -13.42
CA GLY A 61 10.89 17.42 -12.69
C GLY A 61 11.31 18.55 -13.63
N LYS A 62 12.27 18.30 -14.54
CA LYS A 62 12.68 19.28 -15.54
C LYS A 62 11.57 19.66 -16.53
N ALA A 63 10.74 18.70 -16.93
CA ALA A 63 9.59 18.99 -17.78
C ALA A 63 8.60 19.94 -17.09
N LEU A 64 8.34 19.74 -15.80
CA LEU A 64 7.48 20.60 -14.98
C LEU A 64 8.07 22.02 -14.74
N GLU A 65 9.39 22.14 -14.65
CA GLU A 65 10.06 23.46 -14.59
C GLU A 65 9.86 24.25 -15.89
N LEU A 66 9.90 23.58 -17.04
CA LEU A 66 9.68 24.21 -18.35
C LEU A 66 8.21 24.51 -18.61
N ARG A 67 7.33 23.57 -18.26
CA ARG A 67 5.88 23.69 -18.43
C ARG A 67 5.16 22.93 -17.32
N PRO A 68 4.58 23.65 -16.33
CA PRO A 68 3.67 23.03 -15.37
C PRO A 68 2.47 22.41 -16.10
N GLU A 69 2.30 21.10 -15.96
CA GLU A 69 1.26 20.34 -16.65
C GLU A 69 0.74 19.26 -15.72
N PHE A 70 -0.62 19.15 -15.63
CA PHE A 70 -1.29 18.17 -14.78
C PHE A 70 -0.80 16.75 -15.06
N GLU A 71 -0.82 16.32 -16.32
CA GLU A 71 -0.45 14.96 -16.71
C GLU A 71 1.00 14.61 -16.34
N THR A 72 1.94 15.54 -16.56
CA THR A 72 3.36 15.35 -16.20
C THR A 72 3.53 15.21 -14.69
N ARG A 73 2.83 16.05 -13.90
CA ARG A 73 2.84 15.97 -12.43
C ARG A 73 2.22 14.67 -11.94
N TYR A 74 1.16 14.21 -12.58
CA TYR A 74 0.51 12.94 -12.27
C TYR A 74 1.46 11.75 -12.46
N TYR A 75 2.17 11.67 -13.60
CA TYR A 75 3.15 10.61 -13.84
C TYR A 75 4.36 10.68 -12.89
N LEU A 76 4.78 11.88 -12.51
CA LEU A 76 5.81 12.04 -11.48
C LEU A 76 5.33 11.48 -10.14
N ALA A 77 4.13 11.83 -9.70
CA ALA A 77 3.55 11.32 -8.46
C ALA A 77 3.39 9.78 -8.50
N GLU A 78 2.88 9.23 -9.61
CA GLU A 78 2.78 7.78 -9.80
C GLU A 78 4.16 7.10 -9.72
N THR A 79 5.18 7.68 -10.37
CA THR A 79 6.55 7.14 -10.35
C THR A 79 7.13 7.18 -8.93
N LEU A 80 6.90 8.26 -8.19
CA LEU A 80 7.31 8.39 -6.79
C LEU A 80 6.62 7.35 -5.90
N MET A 81 5.32 7.09 -6.09
CA MET A 81 4.61 6.03 -5.37
C MET A 81 5.21 4.64 -5.65
N ARG A 82 5.54 4.34 -6.91
CA ARG A 82 6.13 3.05 -7.30
C ARG A 82 7.45 2.74 -6.58
N ILE A 83 8.19 3.76 -6.21
CA ILE A 83 9.46 3.62 -5.52
C ILE A 83 9.33 3.83 -3.99
N GLY A 84 8.14 4.05 -3.45
CA GLY A 84 7.90 4.28 -2.03
C GLY A 84 8.27 5.68 -1.53
N ALA A 85 8.56 6.65 -2.44
CA ALA A 85 8.80 8.06 -2.07
C ALA A 85 7.49 8.80 -1.75
N THR A 86 6.69 8.21 -0.88
CA THR A 86 5.29 8.55 -0.61
C THR A 86 5.11 10.02 -0.18
N ARG A 87 6.00 10.55 0.68
CA ARG A 87 5.93 11.96 1.12
C ARG A 87 6.16 12.95 -0.02
N GLN A 88 7.02 12.58 -0.98
CA GLN A 88 7.25 13.43 -2.15
C GLN A 88 6.06 13.32 -3.11
N ALA A 89 5.53 12.13 -3.31
CA ALA A 89 4.33 11.91 -4.10
C ALA A 89 3.15 12.73 -3.57
N LEU A 90 2.92 12.76 -2.25
CA LEU A 90 1.85 13.53 -1.62
C LEU A 90 1.90 15.01 -1.98
N LYS A 91 3.09 15.64 -2.01
CA LYS A 91 3.22 17.06 -2.40
C LYS A 91 2.68 17.33 -3.81
N HIS A 92 2.92 16.40 -4.73
CA HIS A 92 2.42 16.53 -6.10
C HIS A 92 0.94 16.16 -6.20
N LEU A 93 0.49 15.17 -5.44
CA LEU A 93 -0.93 14.75 -5.40
C LEU A 93 -1.82 15.83 -4.78
N ASP A 94 -1.36 16.54 -3.76
CA ASP A 94 -2.07 17.68 -3.18
C ASP A 94 -2.32 18.77 -4.23
N LEU A 95 -1.27 19.16 -4.98
CA LEU A 95 -1.40 20.14 -6.06
C LEU A 95 -2.35 19.67 -7.16
N LEU A 96 -2.32 18.38 -7.51
CA LEU A 96 -3.21 17.81 -8.52
C LEU A 96 -4.67 17.83 -8.06
N VAL A 97 -4.95 17.52 -6.81
CA VAL A 97 -6.31 17.58 -6.25
C VAL A 97 -6.79 19.03 -6.08
N GLU A 98 -5.88 19.99 -5.80
CA GLU A 98 -6.23 21.42 -5.80
C GLU A 98 -6.61 21.90 -7.21
N GLU A 99 -5.88 21.45 -8.25
CA GLU A 99 -6.11 21.80 -9.65
C GLU A 99 -7.38 21.15 -10.21
N GLU A 100 -7.56 19.84 -9.98
CA GLU A 100 -8.71 19.07 -10.42
C GLU A 100 -9.34 18.27 -9.26
N PRO A 101 -10.20 18.90 -8.44
CA PRO A 101 -10.75 18.26 -7.23
C PRO A 101 -11.61 17.01 -7.50
N ASN A 102 -12.13 16.86 -8.71
CA ASN A 102 -13.00 15.75 -9.10
C ASN A 102 -12.28 14.69 -9.96
N HIS A 103 -10.95 14.74 -10.04
CA HIS A 103 -10.20 13.72 -10.75
C HIS A 103 -10.06 12.44 -9.91
N LEU A 104 -10.87 11.43 -10.23
CA LEU A 104 -11.02 10.19 -9.47
C LEU A 104 -9.67 9.51 -9.17
N THR A 105 -8.87 9.29 -10.20
CA THR A 105 -7.61 8.54 -10.08
C THR A 105 -6.60 9.26 -9.17
N THR A 106 -6.53 10.60 -9.23
CA THR A 106 -5.65 11.37 -8.35
C THR A 106 -6.04 11.24 -6.88
N ARG A 107 -7.35 11.27 -6.58
CA ARG A 107 -7.84 11.04 -5.22
C ARG A 107 -7.50 9.64 -4.70
N ILE A 108 -7.65 8.62 -5.55
CA ILE A 108 -7.26 7.24 -5.19
C ILE A 108 -5.76 7.15 -4.89
N TYR A 109 -4.91 7.78 -5.70
CA TYR A 109 -3.46 7.79 -5.45
C TYR A 109 -3.11 8.57 -4.18
N ARG A 110 -3.77 9.72 -3.94
CA ARG A 110 -3.54 10.48 -2.71
C ARG A 110 -3.96 9.69 -1.47
N ALA A 111 -5.14 9.07 -1.49
CA ALA A 111 -5.60 8.22 -0.40
C ALA A 111 -4.66 7.02 -0.13
N LYS A 112 -4.10 6.41 -1.18
CA LYS A 112 -3.07 5.36 -1.01
C LYS A 112 -1.80 5.91 -0.35
N ALA A 113 -1.33 7.08 -0.78
CA ALA A 113 -0.16 7.72 -0.20
C ALA A 113 -0.41 8.15 1.26
N GLU A 114 -1.59 8.68 1.57
CA GLU A 114 -2.01 9.01 2.93
C GLU A 114 -2.08 7.78 3.83
N TYR A 115 -2.60 6.66 3.32
CA TYR A 115 -2.59 5.38 4.03
C TYR A 115 -1.16 4.94 4.40
N GLU A 116 -0.22 4.98 3.45
CA GLU A 116 1.18 4.60 3.68
C GLU A 116 1.87 5.52 4.71
N GLU A 117 1.50 6.81 4.76
CA GLU A 117 1.99 7.77 5.76
C GLU A 117 1.20 7.73 7.08
N GLY A 118 0.27 6.78 7.24
CA GLY A 118 -0.55 6.63 8.45
C GLY A 118 -1.62 7.71 8.64
N GLN A 119 -1.94 8.50 7.61
CA GLN A 119 -2.95 9.57 7.64
C GLN A 119 -4.33 9.01 7.28
N TYR A 120 -4.77 7.98 7.99
CA TYR A 120 -5.96 7.19 7.64
C TYR A 120 -7.25 8.02 7.54
N ASP A 121 -7.44 9.03 8.40
CA ASP A 121 -8.64 9.89 8.36
C ASP A 121 -8.75 10.66 7.04
N LYS A 122 -7.63 11.19 6.53
CA LYS A 122 -7.59 11.90 5.26
C LYS A 122 -7.83 10.94 4.08
N ALA A 123 -7.18 9.79 4.11
CA ALA A 123 -7.38 8.74 3.10
C ALA A 123 -8.87 8.34 3.02
N ILE A 124 -9.53 8.18 4.16
CA ILE A 124 -10.96 7.86 4.22
C ILE A 124 -11.82 9.01 3.63
N GLU A 125 -11.48 10.26 3.91
CA GLU A 125 -12.18 11.43 3.35
C GLU A 125 -12.05 11.47 1.82
N ASP A 126 -10.84 11.27 1.30
CA ASP A 126 -10.59 11.21 -0.14
C ASP A 126 -11.33 10.05 -0.81
N LEU A 127 -11.31 8.86 -0.21
CA LEU A 127 -12.00 7.69 -0.73
C LEU A 127 -13.53 7.88 -0.71
N LYS A 128 -14.09 8.49 0.34
CA LYS A 128 -15.52 8.83 0.41
C LYS A 128 -15.92 9.86 -0.65
N THR A 129 -15.04 10.83 -0.91
CA THR A 129 -15.25 11.78 -2.02
C THR A 129 -15.19 11.05 -3.36
N ALA A 130 -14.19 10.17 -3.56
CA ALA A 130 -14.01 9.38 -4.76
C ALA A 130 -15.22 8.48 -5.08
N LEU A 131 -15.90 7.92 -4.07
CA LEU A 131 -17.15 7.17 -4.25
C LEU A 131 -18.28 7.98 -4.92
N SER A 132 -18.27 9.31 -4.77
CA SER A 132 -19.26 10.18 -5.41
C SER A 132 -18.91 10.55 -6.86
N LEU A 133 -17.72 10.17 -7.34
CA LEU A 133 -17.19 10.55 -8.65
C LEU A 133 -17.32 9.45 -9.71
N THR A 134 -17.76 8.26 -9.32
CA THR A 134 -17.91 7.11 -10.23
C THR A 134 -19.15 6.30 -9.90
N ASP A 135 -19.69 5.66 -10.91
CA ASP A 135 -20.74 4.62 -10.83
C ASP A 135 -20.28 3.29 -11.45
N GLU A 136 -19.01 3.21 -11.86
CA GLU A 136 -18.39 2.00 -12.38
C GLU A 136 -18.15 0.97 -11.25
N GLU A 137 -18.75 -0.21 -11.36
CA GLU A 137 -18.69 -1.25 -10.32
C GLU A 137 -17.25 -1.61 -9.92
N LYS A 138 -16.31 -1.66 -10.87
CA LYS A 138 -14.90 -1.97 -10.59
C LYS A 138 -14.23 -0.90 -9.75
N ASP A 139 -14.51 0.37 -10.03
CA ASP A 139 -13.97 1.48 -9.26
C ASP A 139 -14.59 1.49 -7.86
N LEU A 140 -15.90 1.29 -7.76
CA LEU A 140 -16.59 1.20 -6.47
C LEU A 140 -16.06 0.04 -5.62
N ALA A 141 -15.82 -1.14 -6.19
CA ALA A 141 -15.23 -2.28 -5.50
C ALA A 141 -13.83 -1.95 -4.97
N LEU A 142 -12.96 -1.34 -5.79
CA LEU A 142 -11.64 -0.88 -5.39
C LEU A 142 -11.72 0.14 -4.23
N LEU A 143 -12.61 1.12 -4.33
CA LEU A 143 -12.77 2.17 -3.31
C LEU A 143 -13.23 1.58 -1.97
N HIS A 144 -14.21 0.67 -1.98
CA HIS A 144 -14.66 -0.02 -0.78
C HIS A 144 -13.57 -0.91 -0.18
N ARG A 145 -12.78 -1.59 -1.01
CA ARG A 145 -11.60 -2.35 -0.55
C ARG A 145 -10.57 -1.45 0.13
N LEU A 146 -10.26 -0.28 -0.44
CA LEU A 146 -9.34 0.67 0.15
C LEU A 146 -9.87 1.27 1.46
N LEU A 147 -11.17 1.55 1.55
CA LEU A 147 -11.81 1.96 2.80
C LEU A 147 -11.70 0.88 3.87
N ALA A 148 -11.95 -0.38 3.53
CA ALA A 148 -11.80 -1.50 4.47
C ALA A 148 -10.36 -1.59 5.01
N ALA A 149 -9.34 -1.40 4.15
CA ALA A 149 -7.94 -1.36 4.58
C ALA A 149 -7.67 -0.25 5.60
N ASN A 150 -8.19 0.96 5.34
CA ASN A 150 -8.04 2.10 6.24
C ASN A 150 -8.73 1.86 7.60
N TYR A 151 -9.94 1.32 7.61
CA TYR A 151 -10.64 0.99 8.84
C TYR A 151 -9.95 -0.13 9.64
N ILE A 152 -9.34 -1.12 8.96
CA ILE A 152 -8.49 -2.13 9.62
C ILE A 152 -7.30 -1.47 10.31
N ALA A 153 -6.62 -0.53 9.64
CA ALA A 153 -5.48 0.17 10.21
C ALA A 153 -5.86 1.00 11.46
N GLN A 154 -7.06 1.57 11.47
CA GLN A 154 -7.64 2.27 12.63
C GLN A 154 -8.27 1.33 13.68
N LYS A 155 -8.30 0.01 13.42
CA LYS A 155 -8.98 -0.99 14.27
C LYS A 155 -10.51 -0.76 14.38
N GLU A 156 -11.07 -0.09 13.40
CA GLU A 156 -12.52 0.09 13.25
C GLU A 156 -13.14 -1.13 12.56
N TRP A 157 -13.14 -2.26 13.28
CA TRP A 157 -13.41 -3.57 12.71
C TRP A 157 -14.79 -3.71 12.08
N GLN A 158 -15.85 -3.13 12.67
CA GLN A 158 -17.19 -3.22 12.09
C GLN A 158 -17.27 -2.45 10.77
N SER A 159 -16.71 -1.24 10.72
CA SER A 159 -16.64 -0.46 9.47
C SER A 159 -15.85 -1.21 8.39
N ALA A 160 -14.77 -1.90 8.78
CA ALA A 160 -14.00 -2.73 7.86
C ALA A 160 -14.82 -3.91 7.30
N VAL A 161 -15.63 -4.59 8.14
CA VAL A 161 -16.55 -5.66 7.67
C VAL A 161 -17.55 -5.11 6.67
N ASP A 162 -18.14 -3.94 6.97
CA ASP A 162 -19.18 -3.35 6.13
C ASP A 162 -18.62 -2.94 4.76
N GLU A 163 -17.47 -2.29 4.73
CA GLU A 163 -16.84 -1.88 3.48
C GLU A 163 -16.29 -3.06 2.67
N ALA A 164 -15.65 -4.03 3.31
CA ALA A 164 -15.21 -5.25 2.63
C ALA A 164 -16.39 -6.04 2.05
N THR A 165 -17.54 -6.07 2.74
CA THR A 165 -18.76 -6.70 2.22
C THR A 165 -19.26 -6.01 0.97
N LYS A 166 -19.29 -4.66 0.94
CA LYS A 166 -19.69 -3.92 -0.27
C LYS A 166 -18.78 -4.20 -1.44
N ALA A 167 -17.46 -4.29 -1.22
CA ALA A 167 -16.51 -4.63 -2.28
C ALA A 167 -16.80 -6.04 -2.85
N ILE A 168 -17.07 -7.02 -1.98
CA ILE A 168 -17.40 -8.41 -2.36
C ILE A 168 -18.73 -8.46 -3.15
N ASP A 169 -19.75 -7.72 -2.70
CA ASP A 169 -21.06 -7.66 -3.34
C ASP A 169 -20.97 -7.02 -4.75
N LEU A 170 -19.97 -6.18 -4.99
CA LEU A 170 -19.60 -5.60 -6.29
C LEU A 170 -18.68 -6.52 -7.10
N HIS A 171 -18.58 -7.79 -6.75
CA HIS A 171 -17.77 -8.78 -7.46
C HIS A 171 -16.28 -8.43 -7.55
N ASP A 172 -15.69 -7.93 -6.44
CA ASP A 172 -14.24 -7.75 -6.36
C ASP A 172 -13.52 -9.07 -6.68
N GLU A 173 -12.76 -9.07 -7.78
CA GLU A 173 -12.05 -10.25 -8.27
C GLU A 173 -10.81 -10.59 -7.42
N GLU A 174 -10.44 -9.72 -6.47
CA GLU A 174 -9.28 -9.86 -5.62
C GLU A 174 -9.63 -10.54 -4.27
N PRO A 175 -8.83 -11.49 -3.79
CA PRO A 175 -9.08 -12.12 -2.49
C PRO A 175 -8.97 -11.17 -1.30
N THR A 176 -8.35 -10.00 -1.51
CA THR A 176 -8.01 -9.02 -0.47
C THR A 176 -9.23 -8.55 0.32
N SER A 177 -10.37 -8.30 -0.34
CA SER A 177 -11.61 -7.90 0.36
C SER A 177 -12.12 -9.01 1.27
N SER A 178 -12.05 -10.27 0.83
CA SER A 178 -12.40 -11.42 1.65
C SER A 178 -11.44 -11.61 2.84
N LEU A 179 -10.16 -11.37 2.65
CA LEU A 179 -9.17 -11.38 3.72
C LEU A 179 -9.45 -10.26 4.76
N TYR A 180 -9.77 -9.07 4.31
CA TYR A 180 -10.11 -7.95 5.20
C TYR A 180 -11.37 -8.24 6.02
N LYS A 181 -12.43 -8.76 5.39
CA LYS A 181 -13.65 -9.15 6.08
C LYS A 181 -13.38 -10.23 7.12
N THR A 182 -12.61 -11.26 6.75
CA THR A 182 -12.25 -12.34 7.68
C THR A 182 -11.45 -11.82 8.86
N LYS A 183 -10.40 -11.03 8.58
CA LYS A 183 -9.56 -10.39 9.62
C LYS A 183 -10.41 -9.58 10.60
N ALA A 184 -11.31 -8.77 10.08
CA ALA A 184 -12.15 -7.92 10.92
C ALA A 184 -13.16 -8.73 11.75
N LEU A 185 -13.77 -9.80 11.19
CA LEU A 185 -14.65 -10.71 11.92
C LEU A 185 -13.91 -11.45 13.04
N VAL A 186 -12.68 -11.90 12.77
CA VAL A 186 -11.80 -12.53 13.78
C VAL A 186 -11.46 -11.54 14.90
N ALA A 187 -11.09 -10.30 14.55
CA ALA A 187 -10.79 -9.25 15.52
C ALA A 187 -12.01 -8.83 16.38
N LEU A 188 -13.22 -8.99 15.84
CA LEU A 188 -14.49 -8.78 16.57
C LEU A 188 -14.91 -10.02 17.40
N GLU A 189 -14.12 -11.08 17.39
CA GLU A 189 -14.43 -12.37 18.03
C GLU A 189 -15.75 -12.99 17.51
N GLN A 190 -16.18 -12.65 16.29
CA GLN A 190 -17.38 -13.20 15.66
C GLN A 190 -17.06 -14.53 14.96
N TRP A 191 -16.61 -15.50 15.74
CA TRP A 191 -16.03 -16.77 15.29
C TRP A 191 -16.96 -17.57 14.36
N ASP A 192 -18.25 -17.60 14.65
CA ASP A 192 -19.21 -18.36 13.84
C ASP A 192 -19.42 -17.71 12.47
N LYS A 193 -19.53 -16.37 12.42
CA LYS A 193 -19.64 -15.64 11.17
C LYS A 193 -18.33 -15.72 10.36
N ALA A 194 -17.18 -15.63 11.02
CA ALA A 194 -15.88 -15.80 10.36
C ALA A 194 -15.76 -17.21 9.74
N THR A 195 -16.17 -18.26 10.47
CA THR A 195 -16.14 -19.64 9.97
C THR A 195 -17.09 -19.85 8.79
N GLU A 196 -18.30 -19.29 8.84
CA GLU A 196 -19.27 -19.38 7.76
C GLU A 196 -18.74 -18.68 6.51
N PHE A 197 -18.25 -17.44 6.68
CA PHE A 197 -17.70 -16.65 5.59
C PHE A 197 -16.45 -17.29 4.98
N LEU A 198 -15.53 -17.84 5.79
CA LEU A 198 -14.35 -18.55 5.28
C LEU A 198 -14.71 -19.69 4.31
N ARG A 199 -15.80 -20.41 4.53
CA ARG A 199 -16.25 -21.46 3.61
C ARG A 199 -16.61 -20.90 2.23
N GLU A 200 -17.18 -19.70 2.20
CA GLU A 200 -17.49 -19.00 0.95
C GLU A 200 -16.20 -18.47 0.29
N ALA A 201 -15.31 -17.87 1.07
CA ALA A 201 -14.03 -17.34 0.62
C ALA A 201 -13.15 -18.45 0.00
N PHE A 202 -13.04 -19.62 0.63
CA PHE A 202 -12.33 -20.78 0.06
C PHE A 202 -12.92 -21.29 -1.26
N ARG A 203 -14.24 -21.17 -1.45
CA ARG A 203 -14.86 -21.55 -2.73
C ARG A 203 -14.54 -20.54 -3.83
N ALA A 204 -14.49 -19.25 -3.49
CA ALA A 204 -14.16 -18.19 -4.44
C ALA A 204 -12.67 -18.19 -4.79
N PHE A 205 -11.80 -18.41 -3.80
CA PHE A 205 -10.34 -18.30 -3.92
C PHE A 205 -9.65 -19.53 -3.31
N PRO A 206 -9.71 -20.71 -3.94
CA PRO A 206 -9.22 -21.97 -3.34
C PRO A 206 -7.70 -22.03 -3.18
N GLU A 207 -6.96 -21.18 -3.90
CA GLU A 207 -5.49 -21.15 -3.82
C GLU A 207 -4.95 -20.10 -2.85
N GLU A 208 -5.83 -19.34 -2.19
CA GLU A 208 -5.43 -18.30 -1.25
C GLU A 208 -5.06 -18.93 0.11
N GLU A 209 -3.76 -19.06 0.38
CA GLU A 209 -3.20 -19.72 1.57
C GLU A 209 -3.48 -18.96 2.86
N ARG A 210 -3.63 -17.62 2.81
CA ARG A 210 -3.85 -16.79 4.00
C ARG A 210 -5.17 -17.08 4.72
N PHE A 211 -6.15 -17.69 4.04
CA PHE A 211 -7.37 -18.12 4.71
C PHE A 211 -7.13 -19.25 5.72
N HIS A 212 -6.12 -20.10 5.50
CA HIS A 212 -5.76 -21.14 6.47
C HIS A 212 -5.19 -20.55 7.76
N LEU A 213 -4.56 -19.37 7.72
CA LEU A 213 -4.13 -18.66 8.94
C LEU A 213 -5.34 -18.26 9.78
N TYR A 214 -6.38 -17.69 9.18
CA TYR A 214 -7.62 -17.35 9.89
C TYR A 214 -8.40 -18.57 10.37
N GLU A 215 -8.39 -19.66 9.61
CA GLU A 215 -8.95 -20.94 10.05
C GLU A 215 -8.24 -21.43 11.32
N ALA A 216 -6.92 -21.35 11.34
CA ALA A 216 -6.11 -21.69 12.50
C ALA A 216 -6.40 -20.78 13.70
N ASP A 217 -6.46 -19.45 13.49
CA ASP A 217 -6.76 -18.48 14.55
C ASP A 217 -8.13 -18.73 15.19
N ILE A 218 -9.14 -19.05 14.38
CA ILE A 218 -10.49 -19.41 14.86
C ILE A 218 -10.44 -20.72 15.68
N ALA A 219 -9.72 -21.72 15.20
CA ALA A 219 -9.55 -22.98 15.91
C ALA A 219 -8.82 -22.79 17.24
N LEU A 220 -7.77 -21.96 17.28
CA LEU A 220 -7.08 -21.57 18.49
C LEU A 220 -8.00 -20.90 19.51
N ALA A 221 -8.80 -19.93 19.06
CA ALA A 221 -9.75 -19.22 19.92
C ALA A 221 -10.80 -20.15 20.54
N ARG A 222 -11.11 -21.26 19.85
CA ARG A 222 -12.02 -22.32 20.33
C ARG A 222 -11.30 -23.39 21.19
N GLY A 223 -9.98 -23.30 21.33
CA GLY A 223 -9.17 -24.29 22.03
C GLY A 223 -8.97 -25.61 21.25
N ASP A 224 -9.31 -25.62 19.96
CA ASP A 224 -9.10 -26.79 19.09
C ASP A 224 -7.69 -26.77 18.50
N TYR A 225 -6.71 -27.08 19.34
CA TYR A 225 -5.28 -27.08 18.96
C TYR A 225 -4.94 -28.05 17.83
N PRO A 226 -5.54 -29.26 17.73
CA PRO A 226 -5.31 -30.15 16.61
C PRO A 226 -5.78 -29.55 15.26
N ALA A 227 -6.95 -28.92 15.25
CA ALA A 227 -7.45 -28.25 14.04
C ALA A 227 -6.57 -27.05 13.66
N ALA A 228 -6.20 -26.22 14.63
CA ALA A 228 -5.29 -25.09 14.41
C ALA A 228 -3.92 -25.54 13.85
N GLN A 229 -3.34 -26.60 14.42
CA GLN A 229 -2.08 -27.16 13.94
C GLN A 229 -2.20 -27.65 12.48
N THR A 230 -3.32 -28.29 12.13
CA THR A 230 -3.56 -28.75 10.77
C THR A 230 -3.64 -27.56 9.80
N ALA A 231 -4.38 -26.52 10.15
CA ALA A 231 -4.56 -25.35 9.30
C ALA A 231 -3.23 -24.59 9.08
N TYR A 232 -2.41 -24.36 10.14
CA TYR A 232 -1.09 -23.74 9.98
C TYR A 232 -0.16 -24.58 9.11
N ARG A 233 -0.17 -25.92 9.25
CA ARG A 233 0.62 -26.77 8.38
C ARG A 233 0.17 -26.69 6.93
N THR A 234 -1.16 -26.61 6.69
CA THR A 234 -1.69 -26.44 5.33
C THR A 234 -1.23 -25.11 4.73
N ALA A 235 -1.17 -24.04 5.53
CA ALA A 235 -0.61 -22.77 5.09
C ALA A 235 0.88 -22.91 4.72
N LEU A 236 1.69 -23.62 5.53
CA LEU A 236 3.11 -23.87 5.25
C LEU A 236 3.35 -24.80 4.05
N ASP A 237 2.45 -25.73 3.76
CA ASP A 237 2.52 -26.56 2.56
C ASP A 237 2.38 -25.73 1.28
N LYS A 238 1.66 -24.62 1.33
CA LYS A 238 1.48 -23.69 0.21
C LYS A 238 2.54 -22.59 0.19
N ASP A 239 2.86 -22.00 1.33
CA ASP A 239 3.93 -21.01 1.53
C ASP A 239 4.87 -21.47 2.66
N PRO A 240 5.95 -22.19 2.33
CA PRO A 240 6.91 -22.70 3.31
C PRO A 240 7.62 -21.62 4.15
N PHE A 241 7.59 -20.36 3.71
CA PHE A 241 8.21 -19.23 4.40
C PHE A 241 7.22 -18.39 5.20
N ASN A 242 6.00 -18.86 5.37
CA ASN A 242 4.97 -18.14 6.11
C ASN A 242 5.30 -18.03 7.60
N GLU A 243 5.77 -16.86 8.00
CA GLU A 243 6.22 -16.54 9.35
C GLU A 243 5.08 -16.66 10.38
N ASP A 244 3.86 -16.21 10.01
CA ASP A 244 2.72 -16.25 10.90
C ASP A 244 2.28 -17.68 11.22
N ALA A 245 2.35 -18.57 10.24
CA ALA A 245 2.07 -19.99 10.45
C ALA A 245 3.13 -20.66 11.35
N CYS A 246 4.42 -20.33 11.16
CA CYS A 246 5.50 -20.81 12.04
C CYS A 246 5.30 -20.34 13.49
N CYS A 247 4.99 -19.05 13.68
CA CYS A 247 4.69 -18.49 14.99
C CYS A 247 3.46 -19.14 15.62
N GLY A 248 2.40 -19.38 14.81
CA GLY A 248 1.18 -20.04 15.26
C GLY A 248 1.42 -21.45 15.77
N LEU A 249 2.24 -22.25 15.09
CA LEU A 249 2.64 -23.59 15.57
C LEU A 249 3.44 -23.53 16.88
N GLY A 250 4.36 -22.58 16.98
CA GLY A 250 5.09 -22.32 18.25
C GLY A 250 4.13 -21.92 19.37
N HIS A 251 3.11 -21.14 19.08
CA HIS A 251 2.12 -20.70 20.05
C HIS A 251 1.25 -21.85 20.57
N ILE A 252 0.90 -22.80 19.70
CA ILE A 252 0.19 -24.03 20.13
C ILE A 252 1.02 -24.82 21.13
N GLU A 253 2.30 -24.99 20.92
CA GLU A 253 3.19 -25.67 21.85
C GLU A 253 3.31 -24.91 23.17
N GLU A 254 3.41 -23.58 23.13
CA GLU A 254 3.41 -22.74 24.32
C GLU A 254 2.12 -22.89 25.15
N LEU A 255 0.96 -22.80 24.51
CA LEU A 255 -0.37 -22.98 25.14
C LEU A 255 -0.53 -24.39 25.73
N SER A 256 0.09 -25.38 25.11
CA SER A 256 0.11 -26.77 25.60
C SER A 256 1.07 -26.99 26.76
N GLY A 257 1.79 -25.94 27.21
CA GLY A 257 2.77 -26.01 28.29
C GLY A 257 4.14 -26.52 27.88
N ASN A 258 4.37 -26.74 26.58
CA ASN A 258 5.59 -27.33 26.02
C ASN A 258 6.61 -26.25 25.60
N LEU A 259 6.93 -25.31 26.50
CA LEU A 259 7.77 -24.14 26.19
C LEU A 259 9.10 -24.50 25.50
N SER A 260 9.75 -25.59 25.92
CA SER A 260 11.00 -26.05 25.31
C SER A 260 10.79 -26.53 23.87
N GLN A 261 9.67 -27.17 23.57
CA GLN A 261 9.33 -27.61 22.21
C GLN A 261 8.98 -26.42 21.32
N ALA A 262 8.24 -25.42 21.83
CA ALA A 262 7.99 -24.17 21.13
C ALA A 262 9.29 -23.49 20.70
N ILE A 263 10.25 -23.34 21.62
CA ILE A 263 11.57 -22.76 21.34
C ILE A 263 12.31 -23.57 20.28
N GLN A 264 12.38 -24.89 20.46
CA GLN A 264 13.10 -25.78 19.52
C GLN A 264 12.47 -25.70 18.10
N LEU A 265 11.15 -25.65 18.02
CA LEU A 265 10.43 -25.54 16.74
C LEU A 265 10.77 -24.23 16.04
N LEU A 266 10.69 -23.09 16.73
CA LEU A 266 11.01 -21.79 16.15
C LEU A 266 12.48 -21.64 15.79
N GLN A 267 13.40 -22.21 16.60
CA GLN A 267 14.83 -22.27 16.27
C GLN A 267 15.06 -23.05 14.97
N GLY A 268 14.38 -24.19 14.78
CA GLY A 268 14.45 -24.98 13.56
C GLY A 268 14.00 -24.19 12.32
N TYR A 269 12.89 -23.44 12.41
CA TYR A 269 12.44 -22.60 11.32
C TYR A 269 13.44 -21.48 10.97
N VAL A 270 14.05 -20.85 11.99
CA VAL A 270 15.09 -19.84 11.78
C VAL A 270 16.34 -20.45 11.11
N GLU A 271 16.75 -21.66 11.53
CA GLU A 271 17.85 -22.41 10.92
C GLU A 271 17.55 -22.81 9.47
N ASP A 272 16.29 -23.10 9.14
CA ASP A 272 15.81 -23.39 7.77
C ASP A 272 15.68 -22.12 6.90
N GLY A 273 15.99 -20.94 7.46
CA GLY A 273 16.03 -19.68 6.73
C GLY A 273 14.74 -18.87 6.79
N ILE A 274 13.76 -19.25 7.61
CA ILE A 274 12.56 -18.45 7.86
C ILE A 274 12.91 -17.38 8.91
N VAL A 275 13.40 -16.25 8.41
CA VAL A 275 13.91 -15.16 9.24
C VAL A 275 13.09 -13.91 9.00
N GLY A 276 12.29 -13.53 9.99
CA GLY A 276 11.47 -12.33 9.96
C GLY A 276 11.35 -11.70 11.35
N LYS A 277 10.81 -10.48 11.41
CA LYS A 277 10.71 -9.74 12.66
C LYS A 277 9.80 -10.41 13.69
N ASN A 278 8.69 -11.03 13.24
CA ASN A 278 7.73 -11.66 14.13
C ASN A 278 8.30 -12.91 14.78
N ILE A 279 8.89 -13.82 13.99
CA ILE A 279 9.45 -15.07 14.49
C ILE A 279 10.64 -14.82 15.42
N LEU A 280 11.56 -13.90 15.07
CA LEU A 280 12.69 -13.55 15.92
C LEU A 280 12.24 -12.91 17.23
N THR A 281 11.28 -11.98 17.17
CA THR A 281 10.73 -11.33 18.37
C THR A 281 10.06 -12.35 19.27
N TYR A 282 9.26 -13.24 18.71
CA TYR A 282 8.56 -14.27 19.48
C TYR A 282 9.55 -15.29 20.10
N LEU A 283 10.54 -15.74 19.35
CA LEU A 283 11.58 -16.62 19.86
C LEU A 283 12.37 -15.99 21.03
N ILE A 284 12.73 -14.70 20.93
CA ILE A 284 13.35 -13.94 22.02
C ILE A 284 12.45 -13.91 23.26
N GLN A 285 11.15 -13.70 23.08
CA GLN A 285 10.19 -13.70 24.20
C GLN A 285 10.14 -15.05 24.90
N LEU A 286 10.06 -16.16 24.14
CA LEU A 286 10.02 -17.51 24.71
C LEU A 286 11.34 -17.88 25.41
N LEU A 287 12.50 -17.52 24.84
CA LEU A 287 13.80 -17.72 25.47
C LEU A 287 13.91 -16.97 26.82
N ASN A 288 13.48 -15.72 26.87
CA ASN A 288 13.44 -14.96 28.13
C ASN A 288 12.48 -15.59 29.14
N LYS A 289 11.29 -16.02 28.71
CA LYS A 289 10.29 -16.69 29.55
C LYS A 289 10.81 -18.01 30.15
N SER A 290 11.65 -18.72 29.38
CA SER A 290 12.28 -19.97 29.84
C SER A 290 13.53 -19.80 30.69
N GLY A 291 13.97 -18.56 30.94
CA GLY A 291 15.22 -18.28 31.66
C GLY A 291 16.49 -18.42 30.82
N ARG A 292 16.38 -18.63 29.51
CA ARG A 292 17.47 -18.79 28.52
C ARG A 292 17.85 -17.46 27.87
N GLY A 293 17.81 -16.36 28.62
CA GLY A 293 18.00 -15.01 28.06
C GLY A 293 19.36 -14.78 27.39
N GLU A 294 20.42 -15.52 27.78
CA GLU A 294 21.74 -15.43 27.15
C GLU A 294 21.73 -15.90 25.68
N GLU A 295 20.82 -16.80 25.32
CA GLU A 295 20.67 -17.31 23.95
C GLU A 295 19.95 -16.34 23.01
N THR A 296 19.43 -15.22 23.51
CA THR A 296 18.73 -14.21 22.69
C THR A 296 19.68 -13.34 21.85
N THR A 297 20.98 -13.33 22.16
CA THR A 297 21.96 -12.42 21.54
C THR A 297 21.98 -12.52 20.01
N PRO A 298 22.11 -13.69 19.36
CA PRO A 298 22.16 -13.79 17.91
C PRO A 298 20.86 -13.28 17.25
N TYR A 299 19.70 -13.56 17.82
CA TYR A 299 18.40 -13.16 17.29
C TYR A 299 18.17 -11.64 17.41
N LYS A 300 18.65 -11.03 18.49
CA LYS A 300 18.64 -9.56 18.65
C LYS A 300 19.55 -8.88 17.63
N SER A 301 20.74 -9.45 17.36
CA SER A 301 21.63 -8.92 16.33
C SER A 301 20.97 -8.98 14.95
N GLN A 302 20.32 -10.10 14.60
CA GLN A 302 19.58 -10.22 13.35
C GLN A 302 18.45 -9.20 13.22
N LEU A 303 17.66 -8.98 14.30
CA LEU A 303 16.63 -7.93 14.31
C LEU A 303 17.21 -6.55 14.10
N GLN A 304 18.32 -6.23 14.76
CA GLN A 304 19.00 -4.95 14.60
C GLN A 304 19.52 -4.77 13.17
N GLU A 305 20.12 -5.79 12.57
CA GLU A 305 20.58 -5.76 11.17
C GLU A 305 19.42 -5.53 10.20
N MET A 306 18.25 -6.12 10.47
CA MET A 306 17.04 -5.89 9.67
C MET A 306 16.54 -4.44 9.79
N ASP A 307 16.50 -3.90 11.01
CA ASP A 307 16.08 -2.52 11.26
C ASP A 307 17.06 -1.51 10.63
N GLU A 308 18.36 -1.76 10.73
CA GLU A 308 19.41 -0.93 10.12
C GLU A 308 19.33 -0.98 8.58
N SER A 309 19.09 -2.17 8.00
CA SER A 309 18.92 -2.35 6.56
C SER A 309 17.67 -1.61 6.05
N GLU A 310 16.56 -1.67 6.76
CA GLU A 310 15.35 -0.91 6.40
C GLU A 310 15.57 0.61 6.52
N ALA A 311 16.24 1.05 7.59
CA ALA A 311 16.55 2.46 7.79
C ALA A 311 17.52 2.97 6.71
N GLN A 312 18.54 2.17 6.35
CA GLN A 312 19.49 2.50 5.30
C GLN A 312 18.79 2.54 3.93
N SER A 313 17.96 1.57 3.63
CA SER A 313 17.17 1.54 2.39
C SER A 313 16.28 2.78 2.26
N LYS A 314 15.64 3.23 3.34
CA LYS A 314 14.87 4.48 3.35
C LYS A 314 15.75 5.71 3.17
N ALA A 315 16.92 5.77 3.84
CA ALA A 315 17.84 6.89 3.75
C ALA A 315 18.49 6.98 2.36
N ASP A 316 18.93 5.86 1.79
CA ASP A 316 19.47 5.80 0.43
C ASP A 316 18.42 6.23 -0.59
N PHE A 317 17.17 5.89 -0.33
CA PHE A 317 16.04 6.27 -1.14
C PHE A 317 15.77 7.77 -1.07
N GLU A 318 15.75 8.38 0.13
CA GLU A 318 15.63 9.82 0.34
C GLU A 318 16.82 10.58 -0.29
N TYR A 319 18.03 10.04 -0.17
CA TYR A 319 19.26 10.63 -0.75
C TYR A 319 19.26 10.59 -2.28
N ILE A 320 18.86 9.48 -2.90
CA ILE A 320 18.77 9.37 -4.37
C ILE A 320 17.77 10.37 -4.95
N HIS A 321 16.78 10.80 -4.14
CA HIS A 321 15.71 11.71 -4.57
C HIS A 321 15.86 13.15 -4.07
N ASP A 322 16.87 13.45 -3.26
CA ASP A 322 17.24 14.84 -3.00
C ASP A 322 17.81 15.46 -4.29
N THR A 323 17.02 16.32 -4.91
CA THR A 323 17.32 16.95 -6.19
C THR A 323 18.62 17.76 -6.19
N SER A 324 19.17 18.10 -5.01
CA SER A 324 20.43 18.82 -4.86
C SER A 324 21.65 18.03 -5.34
N VAL A 325 21.62 16.69 -5.24
CA VAL A 325 22.74 15.81 -5.60
C VAL A 325 22.85 15.62 -7.13
N TYR A 326 21.74 15.76 -7.87
CA TYR A 326 21.74 15.60 -9.33
C TYR A 326 22.07 16.88 -10.10
N GLY A 327 22.17 18.04 -9.41
CA GLY A 327 22.55 19.31 -10.02
C GLY A 327 23.95 19.30 -10.64
N ASP A 328 24.90 18.57 -10.02
CA ASP A 328 26.33 18.62 -10.40
C ASP A 328 26.74 17.63 -11.50
N ILE A 329 25.96 16.55 -11.76
CA ILE A 329 26.35 15.52 -12.74
C ILE A 329 26.10 15.95 -14.18
N PHE A 330 25.27 16.94 -14.44
CA PHE A 330 24.90 17.39 -15.79
C PHE A 330 25.13 18.89 -16.04
N GLY A 331 25.99 19.54 -15.26
CA GLY A 331 26.37 20.93 -15.44
C GLY A 331 27.20 21.21 -16.71
N HIS A 332 27.42 20.21 -17.56
CA HIS A 332 28.21 20.30 -18.78
C HIS A 332 27.60 19.59 -19.99
N LEU A 333 26.31 19.82 -20.25
CA LEU A 333 25.72 19.51 -21.57
C LEU A 333 24.95 20.71 -22.08
#